data_44b8e63deebe508cadb108016d81c736
#
_entry.id   44b8e63deebe508cadb108016d81c736
#
_cell.length_a   1.000
_cell.length_b   1.000
_cell.length_c   1.000
_cell.angle_alpha   90.00
_cell.angle_beta   90.00
_cell.angle_gamma   90.00
#
_symmetry.space_group_name_H-M   'P 1'
#
loop_
_entity.id
_entity.type
_entity.pdbx_description
1 polymer ?
#
loop_
_entity_poly.entity_id
_entity_poly.type
_entity_poly.pdbx_seq_one_letter_code
_entity_poly.pdbx_strand_id
1 'polypeptide(L)'
;MDWNFWKNMIDATNVNTIVTVISIICAFYSFRQAKSAKVYKEETRSLMHMFDLFKYSERFHSELKNFITISRGVNWNKGRNMTELFGKLSALIQDMNQILPMINNSETVNAITQDCVVLKSMLYDEISLMIDSKKMIIERFDNIDKLLSQYINKQKNSVK
;
A
#
# COMPACT_ATOMS: atom_id res chain seq x y z
N MET A 1 -71.61 -15.06 -23.45
CA MET A 1 -70.14 -15.11 -23.47
C MET A 1 -69.66 -13.69 -23.33
N ASP A 2 -69.08 -13.34 -22.15
CA ASP A 2 -68.91 -11.93 -21.77
C ASP A 2 -67.69 -11.31 -22.49
N TRP A 3 -67.97 -10.42 -23.41
CA TRP A 3 -66.95 -9.66 -24.16
C TRP A 3 -66.00 -8.88 -23.23
N ASN A 4 -66.50 -8.41 -22.12
CA ASN A 4 -65.74 -7.70 -21.09
C ASN A 4 -64.70 -8.62 -20.39
N PHE A 5 -64.97 -9.89 -20.24
CA PHE A 5 -64.04 -10.87 -19.67
C PHE A 5 -62.80 -11.04 -20.56
N TRP A 6 -63.00 -11.14 -21.89
CA TRP A 6 -61.89 -11.29 -22.86
C TRP A 6 -61.08 -10.02 -22.99
N LYS A 7 -61.72 -8.86 -22.95
CA LYS A 7 -61.04 -7.56 -22.98
C LYS A 7 -60.14 -7.38 -21.75
N ASN A 8 -60.65 -7.67 -20.57
CA ASN A 8 -59.86 -7.59 -19.33
C ASN A 8 -58.71 -8.62 -19.27
N MET A 9 -58.92 -9.82 -19.87
CA MET A 9 -57.85 -10.83 -19.95
C MET A 9 -56.73 -10.42 -20.91
N ILE A 10 -57.09 -9.82 -22.05
CA ILE A 10 -56.11 -9.31 -23.03
C ILE A 10 -55.37 -8.13 -22.43
N ASP A 11 -56.06 -7.21 -21.75
CA ASP A 11 -55.43 -6.06 -21.10
C ASP A 11 -54.50 -6.50 -19.95
N ALA A 12 -54.92 -7.49 -19.13
CA ALA A 12 -54.09 -8.06 -18.08
C ALA A 12 -52.85 -8.77 -18.63
N THR A 13 -53.00 -9.49 -19.77
CA THR A 13 -51.88 -10.17 -20.43
C THR A 13 -50.87 -9.17 -20.96
N ASN A 14 -51.34 -8.07 -21.59
CA ASN A 14 -50.48 -7.01 -22.08
C ASN A 14 -49.74 -6.29 -20.93
N VAL A 15 -50.42 -5.99 -19.83
CA VAL A 15 -49.81 -5.37 -18.67
C VAL A 15 -48.72 -6.29 -18.06
N ASN A 16 -49.00 -7.59 -17.90
CA ASN A 16 -48.02 -8.54 -17.43
C ASN A 16 -46.80 -8.66 -18.35
N THR A 17 -46.99 -8.63 -19.65
CA THR A 17 -45.90 -8.65 -20.63
C THR A 17 -45.06 -7.39 -20.53
N ILE A 18 -45.66 -6.22 -20.43
CA ILE A 18 -44.94 -4.94 -20.24
C ILE A 18 -44.14 -4.96 -18.93
N VAL A 19 -44.76 -5.39 -17.83
CA VAL A 19 -44.06 -5.50 -16.52
C VAL A 19 -42.90 -6.46 -16.61
N THR A 20 -43.04 -7.58 -17.30
CA THR A 20 -41.95 -8.55 -17.49
C THR A 20 -40.80 -7.95 -18.28
N VAL A 21 -41.06 -7.24 -19.38
CA VAL A 21 -40.04 -6.58 -20.20
C VAL A 21 -39.29 -5.51 -19.38
N ILE A 22 -40.04 -4.67 -18.64
CA ILE A 22 -39.46 -3.65 -17.79
C ILE A 22 -38.58 -4.31 -16.71
N SER A 23 -39.03 -5.39 -16.09
CA SER A 23 -38.27 -6.13 -15.08
C SER A 23 -36.97 -6.70 -15.64
N ILE A 24 -36.98 -7.23 -16.85
CA ILE A 24 -35.76 -7.71 -17.54
C ILE A 24 -34.80 -6.57 -17.81
N ILE A 25 -35.29 -5.43 -18.27
CA ILE A 25 -34.48 -4.24 -18.52
C ILE A 25 -33.86 -3.73 -17.22
N CYS A 26 -34.66 -3.61 -16.16
CA CYS A 26 -34.17 -3.20 -14.83
C CYS A 26 -33.11 -4.18 -14.28
N ALA A 27 -33.34 -5.49 -14.44
CA ALA A 27 -32.36 -6.49 -14.03
C ALA A 27 -31.04 -6.36 -14.80
N PHE A 28 -31.10 -6.13 -16.10
CA PHE A 28 -29.93 -5.92 -16.92
C PHE A 28 -29.15 -4.65 -16.53
N TYR A 29 -29.86 -3.55 -16.29
CA TYR A 29 -29.24 -2.30 -15.81
C TYR A 29 -28.62 -2.47 -14.44
N SER A 30 -29.30 -3.13 -13.52
CA SER A 30 -28.79 -3.42 -12.17
C SER A 30 -27.54 -4.29 -12.23
N PHE A 31 -27.51 -5.30 -13.08
CA PHE A 31 -26.35 -6.14 -13.28
C PHE A 31 -25.15 -5.35 -13.84
N ARG A 32 -25.40 -4.47 -14.80
CA ARG A 32 -24.37 -3.62 -15.40
C ARG A 32 -23.82 -2.62 -14.38
N GLN A 33 -24.68 -2.01 -13.55
CA GLN A 33 -24.27 -1.13 -12.47
C GLN A 33 -23.46 -1.87 -11.39
N ALA A 34 -23.86 -3.07 -11.01
CA ALA A 34 -23.14 -3.89 -10.06
C ALA A 34 -21.73 -4.25 -10.56
N LYS A 35 -21.60 -4.58 -11.85
CA LYS A 35 -20.29 -4.84 -12.46
C LYS A 35 -19.41 -3.59 -12.47
N SER A 36 -19.95 -2.43 -12.84
CA SER A 36 -19.22 -1.16 -12.81
C SER A 36 -18.80 -0.79 -11.38
N ALA A 37 -19.69 -0.94 -10.40
CA ALA A 37 -19.40 -0.67 -8.99
C ALA A 37 -18.26 -1.57 -8.45
N LYS A 38 -18.18 -2.83 -8.90
CA LYS A 38 -17.09 -3.72 -8.54
C LYS A 38 -15.75 -3.22 -9.10
N VAL A 39 -15.71 -2.81 -10.35
CA VAL A 39 -14.50 -2.25 -10.99
C VAL A 39 -14.06 -0.98 -10.28
N TYR A 40 -14.97 -0.03 -10.05
CA TYR A 40 -14.67 1.20 -9.31
C TYR A 40 -14.17 0.93 -7.89
N LYS A 41 -14.72 -0.08 -7.21
CA LYS A 41 -14.26 -0.48 -5.87
C LYS A 41 -12.82 -1.00 -5.90
N GLU A 42 -12.47 -1.81 -6.90
CA GLU A 42 -11.12 -2.35 -7.06
C GLU A 42 -10.12 -1.25 -7.43
N GLU A 43 -10.48 -0.34 -8.33
CA GLU A 43 -9.67 0.85 -8.68
C GLU A 43 -9.45 1.76 -7.46
N THR A 44 -10.51 2.07 -6.72
CA THR A 44 -10.43 2.90 -5.52
C THR A 44 -9.54 2.24 -4.47
N ARG A 45 -9.66 0.93 -4.27
CA ARG A 45 -8.81 0.18 -3.34
C ARG A 45 -7.35 0.21 -3.76
N SER A 46 -7.06 0.08 -5.04
CA SER A 46 -5.70 0.18 -5.59
C SER A 46 -5.11 1.57 -5.38
N LEU A 47 -5.90 2.63 -5.62
CA LEU A 47 -5.48 4.02 -5.39
C LEU A 47 -5.23 4.31 -3.91
N MET A 48 -6.08 3.84 -3.01
CA MET A 48 -5.87 3.97 -1.57
C MET A 48 -4.58 3.28 -1.13
N HIS A 49 -4.34 2.06 -1.62
CA HIS A 49 -3.11 1.32 -1.34
C HIS A 49 -1.85 2.06 -1.81
N MET A 50 -1.91 2.66 -3.00
CA MET A 50 -0.84 3.50 -3.54
C MET A 50 -0.63 4.77 -2.69
N PHE A 51 -1.70 5.40 -2.23
CA PHE A 51 -1.64 6.57 -1.37
C PHE A 51 -1.01 6.26 -0.01
N ASP A 52 -1.41 5.16 0.61
CA ASP A 52 -0.83 4.69 1.88
C ASP A 52 0.66 4.37 1.71
N LEU A 53 1.03 3.65 0.65
CA LEU A 53 2.42 3.35 0.34
C LEU A 53 3.25 4.64 0.19
N PHE A 54 2.72 5.62 -0.54
CA PHE A 54 3.39 6.91 -0.74
C PHE A 54 3.58 7.64 0.59
N LYS A 55 2.52 7.74 1.40
CA LYS A 55 2.54 8.39 2.72
C LYS A 55 3.57 7.76 3.66
N TYR A 56 3.59 6.42 3.75
CA TYR A 56 4.56 5.72 4.59
C TYR A 56 5.99 5.87 4.08
N SER A 57 6.18 5.85 2.77
CA SER A 57 7.49 6.06 2.17
C SER A 57 8.02 7.48 2.38
N GLU A 58 7.19 8.51 2.29
CA GLU A 58 7.59 9.89 2.61
C GLU A 58 7.97 10.05 4.09
N ARG A 59 7.20 9.43 4.97
CA ARG A 59 7.52 9.39 6.39
C ARG A 59 8.87 8.74 6.64
N PHE A 60 9.09 7.55 6.07
CA PHE A 60 10.36 6.83 6.17
C PHE A 60 11.53 7.67 5.66
N HIS A 61 11.40 8.28 4.49
CA HIS A 61 12.42 9.16 3.92
C HIS A 61 12.75 10.35 4.83
N SER A 62 11.73 11.00 5.39
CA SER A 62 11.90 12.11 6.34
C SER A 62 12.61 11.68 7.63
N GLU A 63 12.20 10.54 8.20
CA GLU A 63 12.80 9.98 9.41
C GLU A 63 14.25 9.52 9.16
N LEU A 64 14.52 8.91 8.02
CA LEU A 64 15.87 8.54 7.59
C LEU A 64 16.78 9.76 7.45
N LYS A 65 16.31 10.81 6.79
CA LYS A 65 17.07 12.07 6.65
C LYS A 65 17.38 12.70 7.99
N ASN A 66 16.42 12.69 8.91
CA ASN A 66 16.63 13.16 10.29
C ASN A 66 17.64 12.30 11.02
N PHE A 67 17.54 10.97 10.93
CA PHE A 67 18.51 10.03 11.51
C PHE A 67 19.93 10.29 10.98
N ILE A 68 20.12 10.43 9.68
CA ILE A 68 21.41 10.72 9.04
C ILE A 68 21.98 12.04 9.58
N THR A 69 21.16 13.07 9.70
CA THR A 69 21.58 14.39 10.20
C THR A 69 22.05 14.32 11.64
N ILE A 70 21.28 13.67 12.51
CA ILE A 70 21.64 13.48 13.92
C ILE A 70 22.90 12.60 14.04
N SER A 71 22.97 11.53 13.25
CA SER A 71 24.07 10.58 13.30
C SER A 71 25.43 11.20 12.93
N ARG A 72 25.44 12.24 12.10
CA ARG A 72 26.66 12.98 11.73
C ARG A 72 27.25 13.79 12.89
N GLY A 73 26.39 14.36 13.73
CA GLY A 73 26.78 15.24 14.84
C GLY A 73 27.06 14.52 16.16
N VAL A 74 26.76 13.23 16.26
CA VAL A 74 26.80 12.48 17.52
C VAL A 74 27.96 11.51 17.56
N ASN A 75 28.68 11.48 18.70
CA ASN A 75 29.66 10.45 18.98
C ASN A 75 28.93 9.17 19.41
N TRP A 76 28.94 8.15 18.56
CA TRP A 76 28.28 6.86 18.77
C TRP A 76 28.81 6.08 19.98
N ASN A 77 29.96 6.45 20.50
CA ASN A 77 30.57 5.78 21.64
C ASN A 77 30.09 6.30 23.01
N LYS A 78 29.15 7.26 23.04
CA LYS A 78 28.61 7.81 24.29
C LYS A 78 27.23 7.22 24.60
N GLY A 79 27.08 6.46 25.66
CA GLY A 79 25.96 5.60 26.01
C GLY A 79 24.54 6.22 25.87
N ARG A 80 24.32 7.49 26.29
CA ARG A 80 22.98 8.11 26.19
C ARG A 80 22.54 8.37 24.72
N ASN A 81 23.49 8.73 23.89
CA ASN A 81 23.24 8.99 22.47
C ASN A 81 22.99 7.70 21.69
N MET A 82 23.60 6.60 22.13
CA MET A 82 23.40 5.26 21.57
C MET A 82 21.96 4.80 21.74
N THR A 83 21.38 4.91 22.93
CA THR A 83 20.00 4.49 23.20
C THR A 83 19.00 5.24 22.33
N GLU A 84 19.20 6.54 22.13
CA GLU A 84 18.32 7.35 21.26
C GLU A 84 18.46 6.95 19.78
N LEU A 85 19.68 6.73 19.30
CA LEU A 85 19.94 6.27 17.94
C LEU A 85 19.35 4.88 17.69
N PHE A 86 19.49 3.96 18.63
CA PHE A 86 18.89 2.63 18.56
C PHE A 86 17.36 2.69 18.50
N GLY A 87 16.75 3.53 19.33
CA GLY A 87 15.31 3.75 19.29
C GLY A 87 14.83 4.22 17.90
N LYS A 88 15.56 5.16 17.29
CA LYS A 88 15.24 5.64 15.93
C LYS A 88 15.47 4.61 14.85
N LEU A 89 16.54 3.83 14.91
CA LEU A 89 16.82 2.73 13.99
C LEU A 89 15.74 1.64 14.10
N SER A 90 15.35 1.29 15.31
CA SER A 90 14.27 0.31 15.54
C SER A 90 12.94 0.81 14.96
N ALA A 91 12.61 2.10 15.12
CA ALA A 91 11.42 2.70 14.55
C ALA A 91 11.45 2.67 13.01
N LEU A 92 12.57 2.99 12.37
CA LEU A 92 12.73 2.90 10.92
C LEU A 92 12.54 1.47 10.40
N ILE A 93 13.07 0.47 11.08
CA ILE A 93 12.87 -0.94 10.72
C ILE A 93 11.41 -1.35 10.89
N GLN A 94 10.74 -0.85 11.93
CA GLN A 94 9.31 -1.10 12.16
C GLN A 94 8.45 -0.48 11.07
N ASP A 95 8.74 0.76 10.65
CA ASP A 95 8.06 1.42 9.53
C ASP A 95 8.24 0.62 8.22
N MET A 96 9.44 0.05 7.99
CA MET A 96 9.67 -0.84 6.85
C MET A 96 8.79 -2.08 6.88
N ASN A 97 8.60 -2.70 8.04
CA ASN A 97 7.72 -3.86 8.17
C ASN A 97 6.24 -3.52 7.84
N GLN A 98 5.82 -2.26 7.98
CA GLN A 98 4.49 -1.79 7.55
C GLN A 98 4.42 -1.55 6.03
N ILE A 99 5.51 -1.13 5.42
CA ILE A 99 5.59 -0.83 3.98
C ILE A 99 5.71 -2.11 3.14
N LEU A 100 6.49 -3.10 3.61
CA LEU A 100 6.76 -4.34 2.88
C LEU A 100 5.52 -5.07 2.35
N PRO A 101 4.42 -5.25 3.12
CA PRO A 101 3.21 -5.89 2.61
C PRO A 101 2.49 -5.10 1.51
N MET A 102 2.82 -3.82 1.35
CA MET A 102 2.23 -2.93 0.33
C MET A 102 2.95 -3.02 -1.01
N ILE A 103 4.13 -3.64 -1.05
CA ILE A 103 4.94 -3.78 -2.26
C ILE A 103 4.54 -5.05 -3.00
N ASN A 104 3.96 -4.91 -4.18
CA ASN A 104 3.58 -6.04 -5.02
C ASN A 104 4.70 -6.43 -6.02
N ASN A 105 5.93 -6.56 -5.50
CA ASN A 105 7.09 -7.00 -6.28
C ASN A 105 8.00 -7.83 -5.38
N SER A 106 8.07 -9.15 -5.64
CA SER A 106 8.82 -10.09 -4.81
C SER A 106 10.33 -9.82 -4.77
N GLU A 107 10.91 -9.35 -5.86
CA GLU A 107 12.34 -9.03 -5.93
C GLU A 107 12.68 -7.82 -5.03
N THR A 108 11.88 -6.76 -5.13
CA THR A 108 12.03 -5.56 -4.29
C THR A 108 11.80 -5.90 -2.81
N VAL A 109 10.77 -6.69 -2.50
CA VAL A 109 10.48 -7.15 -1.12
C VAL A 109 11.64 -7.95 -0.56
N ASN A 110 12.17 -8.91 -1.33
CA ASN A 110 13.30 -9.75 -0.88
C ASN A 110 14.56 -8.91 -0.61
N ALA A 111 14.89 -7.98 -1.51
CA ALA A 111 16.05 -7.10 -1.34
C ALA A 111 15.94 -6.23 -0.09
N ILE A 112 14.78 -5.59 0.13
CA ILE A 112 14.55 -4.77 1.33
C ILE A 112 14.53 -5.63 2.59
N THR A 113 13.92 -6.80 2.56
CA THR A 113 13.89 -7.72 3.70
C THR A 113 15.29 -8.15 4.09
N GLN A 114 16.15 -8.46 3.13
CA GLN A 114 17.54 -8.84 3.39
C GLN A 114 18.31 -7.69 4.08
N ASP A 115 18.15 -6.46 3.60
CA ASP A 115 18.76 -5.30 4.25
C ASP A 115 18.21 -5.07 5.67
N CYS A 116 16.91 -5.24 5.88
CA CYS A 116 16.29 -5.15 7.21
C CYS A 116 16.80 -6.25 8.18
N VAL A 117 17.03 -7.47 7.72
CA VAL A 117 17.58 -8.56 8.54
C VAL A 117 19.01 -8.23 8.99
N VAL A 118 19.83 -7.74 8.05
CA VAL A 118 21.21 -7.31 8.38
C VAL A 118 21.20 -6.15 9.36
N LEU A 119 20.34 -5.16 9.16
CA LEU A 119 20.20 -4.02 10.09
C LEU A 119 19.74 -4.46 11.47
N LYS A 120 18.80 -5.42 11.57
CA LYS A 120 18.39 -6.00 12.86
C LYS A 120 19.54 -6.72 13.57
N SER A 121 20.32 -7.54 12.86
CA SER A 121 21.45 -8.23 13.45
C SER A 121 22.49 -7.25 13.99
N MET A 122 22.76 -6.16 13.28
CA MET A 122 23.65 -5.10 13.73
C MET A 122 23.15 -4.36 14.98
N LEU A 123 21.83 -4.24 15.15
CA LEU A 123 21.23 -3.61 16.33
C LEU A 123 21.33 -4.50 17.58
N TYR A 124 21.30 -5.83 17.41
CA TYR A 124 21.44 -6.77 18.53
C TYR A 124 22.88 -7.00 18.95
N ASP A 125 23.85 -6.78 18.06
CA ASP A 125 25.28 -6.85 18.37
C ASP A 125 25.77 -5.50 18.92
N GLU A 126 25.54 -5.24 20.20
CA GLU A 126 26.00 -4.01 20.89
C GLU A 126 27.51 -3.73 20.74
N ILE A 127 28.29 -4.74 20.37
CA ILE A 127 29.78 -4.67 20.26
C ILE A 127 30.21 -4.12 18.89
N SER A 128 29.38 -4.16 17.85
CA SER A 128 29.79 -3.84 16.49
C SER A 128 29.50 -2.41 16.02
N LEU A 129 29.09 -1.50 16.91
CA LEU A 129 28.86 -0.10 16.57
C LEU A 129 30.15 0.76 16.56
N MET A 130 31.19 0.24 15.97
CA MET A 130 32.35 1.02 15.56
C MET A 130 32.03 1.95 14.39
N ILE A 131 32.89 2.91 14.10
CA ILE A 131 32.72 3.93 13.04
C ILE A 131 32.34 3.30 11.67
N ASP A 132 32.91 2.11 11.38
CA ASP A 132 32.64 1.37 10.14
C ASP A 132 31.20 0.85 10.05
N SER A 133 30.61 0.45 11.19
CA SER A 133 29.21 0.00 11.24
C SER A 133 28.22 1.14 10.99
N LYS A 134 28.53 2.38 11.42
CA LYS A 134 27.73 3.57 11.13
C LYS A 134 27.57 3.80 9.65
N LYS A 135 28.66 3.73 8.89
CA LYS A 135 28.66 3.89 7.44
C LYS A 135 27.80 2.81 6.78
N MET A 136 27.97 1.57 7.19
CA MET A 136 27.24 0.43 6.67
C MET A 136 25.73 0.54 6.96
N ILE A 137 25.33 0.98 8.15
CA ILE A 137 23.93 1.21 8.51
C ILE A 137 23.30 2.28 7.60
N ILE A 138 23.99 3.40 7.39
CA ILE A 138 23.51 4.47 6.53
C ILE A 138 23.38 3.97 5.09
N GLU A 139 24.38 3.27 4.56
CA GLU A 139 24.36 2.72 3.21
C GLU A 139 23.21 1.74 2.99
N ARG A 140 22.90 0.90 3.98
CA ARG A 140 21.75 -0.02 3.91
C ARG A 140 20.41 0.71 3.86
N PHE A 141 20.22 1.72 4.71
CA PHE A 141 19.01 2.53 4.67
C PHE A 141 18.87 3.35 3.40
N ASP A 142 19.96 3.92 2.89
CA ASP A 142 19.96 4.62 1.60
C ASP A 142 19.58 3.68 0.45
N ASN A 143 20.03 2.43 0.49
CA ASN A 143 19.65 1.41 -0.49
C ASN A 143 18.15 1.10 -0.41
N ILE A 144 17.60 0.92 0.79
CA ILE A 144 16.17 0.71 1.00
C ILE A 144 15.36 1.90 0.44
N ASP A 145 15.74 3.13 0.78
CA ASP A 145 15.06 4.35 0.30
C ASP A 145 15.09 4.47 -1.22
N LYS A 146 16.21 4.14 -1.84
CA LYS A 146 16.37 4.08 -3.30
C LYS A 146 15.45 3.04 -3.93
N LEU A 147 15.39 1.83 -3.38
CA LEU A 147 14.51 0.76 -3.89
C LEU A 147 13.04 1.15 -3.78
N LEU A 148 12.63 1.75 -2.67
CA LEU A 148 11.26 2.26 -2.47
C LEU A 148 10.92 3.34 -3.48
N SER A 149 11.81 4.32 -3.65
CA SER A 149 11.62 5.43 -4.59
C SER A 149 11.50 4.93 -6.03
N GLN A 150 12.32 3.96 -6.43
CA GLN A 150 12.25 3.33 -7.75
C GLN A 150 10.93 2.59 -7.95
N TYR A 151 10.49 1.83 -6.96
CA TYR A 151 9.23 1.10 -7.00
C TYR A 151 8.03 2.06 -7.14
N ILE A 152 7.97 3.12 -6.33
CA ILE A 152 6.89 4.12 -6.36
C ILE A 152 6.85 4.83 -7.71
N ASN A 153 8.00 5.23 -8.26
CA ASN A 153 8.07 5.90 -9.56
C ASN A 153 7.59 4.97 -10.69
N LYS A 154 7.95 3.68 -10.63
CA LYS A 154 7.46 2.69 -11.60
C LYS A 154 5.94 2.55 -11.53
N GLN A 155 5.36 2.52 -10.33
CA GLN A 155 3.91 2.44 -10.14
C GLN A 155 3.19 3.70 -10.64
N LYS A 156 3.71 4.91 -10.38
CA LYS A 156 3.15 6.16 -10.91
C LYS A 156 3.09 6.18 -12.44
N ASN A 157 4.09 5.61 -13.10
CA ASN A 157 4.15 5.57 -14.56
C ASN A 157 3.25 4.48 -15.17
N SER A 158 2.86 3.47 -14.41
CA SER A 158 1.94 2.41 -14.87
C SER A 158 0.47 2.79 -14.76
N VAL A 159 0.12 3.84 -14.02
CA VAL A 159 -1.27 4.35 -13.84
C VAL A 159 -1.62 5.44 -14.87
N LYS A 160 -0.68 5.87 -15.70
CA LYS A 160 -0.94 6.75 -16.86
C LYS A 160 -1.32 5.94 -18.09
#